data_42b2297300098a4923e18363f896db19
#
_entry.id   42b2297300098a4923e18363f896db19
#
_cell.length_a   1.000
_cell.length_b   1.000
_cell.length_c   1.000
_cell.angle_alpha   90.00
_cell.angle_beta   90.00
_cell.angle_gamma   90.00
#
_symmetry.space_group_name_H-M   'P 1'
#
loop_
_entity.id
_entity.type
_entity.pdbx_description
1 polymer ?
#
loop_
_entity_poly.entity_id
_entity_poly.type
_entity_poly.pdbx_seq_one_letter_code
_entity_poly.pdbx_strand_id
1 'polypeptide(L)'
;MRRMTLLLAVMAAVLVVASGVALARDFVGTDRGERIVGTDSADTIDGNGGDDTIIGKLGADRIRGGNGKDKQYGGRGNDVIDSDGGFRDLVNCGRGIDTAYVDARDQVAGCERRR
;
A
#
# COMPACT_ATOMS: atom_id res chain seq x y z
N MET A 1 0.65 -18.25 27.03
CA MET A 1 -0.45 -17.31 26.87
C MET A 1 -0.03 -15.95 26.40
N ARG A 2 0.97 -15.33 27.01
CA ARG A 2 1.49 -14.04 26.54
C ARG A 2 1.99 -14.11 25.09
N ARG A 3 2.57 -15.24 24.72
CA ARG A 3 3.08 -15.43 23.34
C ARG A 3 1.97 -15.47 22.32
N MET A 4 0.82 -16.03 22.68
CA MET A 4 -0.32 -16.06 21.79
C MET A 4 -0.91 -14.68 21.55
N THR A 5 -0.94 -13.86 22.57
CA THR A 5 -1.42 -12.47 22.44
C THR A 5 -0.55 -11.67 21.48
N LEU A 6 0.78 -11.82 21.57
CA LEU A 6 1.70 -11.16 20.67
C LEU A 6 1.53 -11.63 19.22
N LEU A 7 1.39 -12.93 19.02
CA LEU A 7 1.16 -13.49 17.69
C LEU A 7 -0.11 -12.98 17.06
N LEU A 8 -1.17 -12.91 17.84
CA LEU A 8 -2.45 -12.38 17.35
C LEU A 8 -2.35 -10.93 16.94
N ALA A 9 -1.62 -10.12 17.70
CA ALA A 9 -1.44 -8.71 17.37
C ALA A 9 -0.67 -8.56 16.06
N VAL A 10 0.38 -9.33 15.83
CA VAL A 10 1.16 -9.29 14.60
C VAL A 10 0.33 -9.78 13.42
N MET A 11 -0.40 -10.86 13.59
CA MET A 11 -1.24 -11.37 12.52
C MET A 11 -2.38 -10.43 12.17
N ALA A 12 -2.95 -9.77 13.14
CA ALA A 12 -4.00 -8.78 12.89
C ALA A 12 -3.50 -7.63 12.02
N ALA A 13 -2.23 -7.20 12.19
CA ALA A 13 -1.64 -6.15 11.37
C ALA A 13 -1.44 -6.60 9.91
N VAL A 14 -1.21 -7.89 9.69
CA VAL A 14 -0.90 -8.44 8.35
C VAL A 14 -2.15 -8.88 7.62
N LEU A 15 -3.17 -9.31 8.34
CA LEU A 15 -4.35 -9.96 7.75
C LEU A 15 -5.59 -9.09 7.76
N VAL A 16 -5.44 -7.83 7.46
CA VAL A 16 -6.63 -7.01 7.34
C VAL A 16 -7.30 -7.31 6.02
N VAL A 17 -8.21 -8.25 6.03
CA VAL A 17 -9.01 -8.59 4.87
C VAL A 17 -10.44 -8.16 5.15
N ALA A 18 -10.92 -7.23 4.37
CA ALA A 18 -12.31 -6.88 4.42
C ALA A 18 -13.11 -7.97 3.72
N SER A 19 -13.86 -8.74 4.48
CA SER A 19 -14.73 -9.75 3.90
C SER A 19 -16.13 -9.19 3.72
N GLY A 20 -16.60 -9.19 2.50
CA GLY A 20 -18.00 -9.02 2.20
C GLY A 20 -18.50 -7.60 2.03
N VAL A 21 -18.04 -6.63 2.76
CA VAL A 21 -18.49 -5.24 2.64
C VAL A 21 -17.32 -4.36 2.26
N ALA A 22 -17.41 -3.73 1.10
CA ALA A 22 -16.37 -2.84 0.60
C ALA A 22 -16.55 -1.46 1.24
N LEU A 23 -15.90 -1.22 2.38
CA LEU A 23 -15.87 0.07 3.04
C LEU A 23 -14.47 0.65 2.94
N ALA A 24 -14.38 1.97 2.77
CA ALA A 24 -13.12 2.68 2.84
C ALA A 24 -12.46 2.43 4.20
N ARG A 25 -11.17 2.12 4.19
CA ARG A 25 -10.43 1.79 5.40
C ARG A 25 -9.06 2.41 5.41
N ASP A 26 -8.58 2.58 6.63
CA ASP A 26 -7.19 2.98 6.88
C ASP A 26 -6.39 1.76 7.30
N PHE A 27 -5.32 1.49 6.60
CA PHE A 27 -4.39 0.42 6.91
C PHE A 27 -3.04 1.02 7.24
N VAL A 28 -2.49 0.65 8.38
CA VAL A 28 -1.19 1.13 8.81
C VAL A 28 -0.30 -0.06 9.11
N GLY A 29 0.82 -0.15 8.41
CA GLY A 29 1.79 -1.19 8.62
C GLY A 29 2.69 -0.93 9.83
N THR A 30 3.67 -1.80 10.00
CA THR A 30 4.69 -1.69 11.04
C THR A 30 6.03 -1.33 10.42
N ASP A 31 7.12 -1.47 11.18
CA ASP A 31 8.48 -1.26 10.65
C ASP A 31 9.05 -2.50 9.96
N ARG A 32 8.26 -3.54 9.79
CA ARG A 32 8.65 -4.78 9.12
C ARG A 32 8.09 -4.84 7.72
N GLY A 33 8.74 -5.64 6.88
CA GLY A 33 8.20 -5.95 5.56
C GLY A 33 6.90 -6.73 5.66
N GLU A 34 5.84 -6.19 5.08
CA GLU A 34 4.50 -6.72 5.21
C GLU A 34 3.78 -6.76 3.88
N ARG A 35 2.74 -7.56 3.82
CA ARG A 35 1.82 -7.55 2.69
C ARG A 35 0.50 -6.97 3.14
N ILE A 36 0.14 -5.82 2.57
CA ILE A 36 -1.09 -5.11 2.92
C ILE A 36 -2.00 -5.11 1.70
N VAL A 37 -3.21 -5.62 1.87
CA VAL A 37 -4.20 -5.67 0.80
C VAL A 37 -5.40 -4.84 1.23
N GLY A 38 -5.76 -3.86 0.42
CA GLY A 38 -6.90 -3.00 0.66
C GLY A 38 -8.23 -3.67 0.33
N THR A 39 -9.26 -2.85 0.25
CA THR A 39 -10.62 -3.28 -0.06
C THR A 39 -10.99 -2.89 -1.49
N ASP A 40 -12.23 -3.11 -1.87
CA ASP A 40 -12.75 -2.66 -3.16
C ASP A 40 -13.26 -1.21 -3.13
N SER A 41 -13.14 -0.55 -2.00
CA SER A 41 -13.48 0.87 -1.84
C SER A 41 -12.22 1.70 -1.73
N ALA A 42 -12.37 3.01 -1.70
CA ALA A 42 -11.26 3.93 -1.52
C ALA A 42 -10.62 3.74 -0.14
N ASP A 43 -9.34 3.38 -0.13
CA ASP A 43 -8.59 3.10 1.09
C ASP A 43 -7.45 4.08 1.26
N THR A 44 -6.99 4.22 2.49
CA THR A 44 -5.75 4.92 2.81
C THR A 44 -4.79 3.90 3.41
N ILE A 45 -3.64 3.70 2.78
CA ILE A 45 -2.68 2.67 3.19
C ILE A 45 -1.32 3.31 3.41
N ASP A 46 -0.76 3.05 4.59
CA ASP A 46 0.59 3.49 4.94
C ASP A 46 1.41 2.27 5.37
N GLY A 47 2.43 1.95 4.59
CA GLY A 47 3.29 0.80 4.87
C GLY A 47 4.26 1.02 6.03
N ASN A 48 4.58 2.25 6.36
CA ASN A 48 5.58 2.63 7.36
C ASN A 48 6.99 2.18 6.98
N GLY A 49 7.66 1.44 7.85
CA GLY A 49 8.99 0.95 7.57
C GLY A 49 9.00 -0.46 6.99
N GLY A 50 10.19 -0.93 6.64
CA GLY A 50 10.35 -2.25 6.06
C GLY A 50 10.04 -2.29 4.56
N ASP A 51 10.29 -3.43 3.95
CA ASP A 51 10.04 -3.65 2.53
C ASP A 51 8.64 -4.24 2.36
N ASP A 52 7.67 -3.39 2.05
CA ASP A 52 6.27 -3.77 2.03
C ASP A 52 5.78 -4.10 0.62
N THR A 53 4.76 -4.94 0.54
CA THR A 53 4.00 -5.15 -0.68
C THR A 53 2.57 -4.66 -0.42
N ILE A 54 2.16 -3.64 -1.15
CA ILE A 54 0.87 -2.98 -0.95
C ILE A 54 0.01 -3.14 -2.19
N ILE A 55 -1.21 -3.61 -2.01
CA ILE A 55 -2.17 -3.81 -3.09
C ILE A 55 -3.45 -3.06 -2.73
N GLY A 56 -3.77 -2.02 -3.50
CA GLY A 56 -4.96 -1.21 -3.25
C GLY A 56 -6.26 -1.87 -3.69
N LYS A 57 -6.23 -2.63 -4.76
CA LYS A 57 -7.41 -3.28 -5.38
C LYS A 57 -8.27 -2.28 -6.13
N LEU A 58 -9.56 -2.26 -5.85
CA LEU A 58 -10.50 -1.35 -6.52
C LEU A 58 -10.65 -0.06 -5.72
N GLY A 59 -11.25 0.93 -6.32
CA GLY A 59 -11.49 2.21 -5.68
C GLY A 59 -10.32 3.18 -5.84
N ALA A 60 -10.54 4.41 -5.45
CA ALA A 60 -9.51 5.45 -5.50
C ALA A 60 -8.72 5.43 -4.20
N ASP A 61 -7.56 4.81 -4.23
CA ASP A 61 -6.76 4.56 -3.04
C ASP A 61 -5.65 5.59 -2.89
N ARG A 62 -5.27 5.84 -1.65
CA ARG A 62 -4.08 6.58 -1.30
C ARG A 62 -3.10 5.63 -0.68
N ILE A 63 -1.94 5.48 -1.31
CA ILE A 63 -0.93 4.53 -0.88
C ILE A 63 0.35 5.28 -0.59
N ARG A 64 0.91 5.03 0.58
CA ARG A 64 2.22 5.51 0.96
C ARG A 64 3.08 4.33 1.38
N GLY A 65 4.17 4.12 0.66
CA GLY A 65 5.09 3.02 0.98
C GLY A 65 5.88 3.25 2.26
N GLY A 66 6.33 4.47 2.48
CA GLY A 66 7.18 4.80 3.62
C GLY A 66 8.63 4.44 3.36
N ASN A 67 9.36 4.19 4.44
CA ASN A 67 10.76 3.81 4.35
C ASN A 67 10.91 2.37 3.89
N GLY A 68 12.00 2.09 3.18
CA GLY A 68 12.28 0.75 2.66
C GLY A 68 11.99 0.64 1.17
N LYS A 69 12.27 -0.51 0.61
CA LYS A 69 11.99 -0.81 -0.79
C LYS A 69 10.62 -1.43 -0.90
N ASP A 70 9.66 -0.66 -1.34
CA ASP A 70 8.27 -1.09 -1.35
C ASP A 70 7.81 -1.46 -2.75
N LYS A 71 6.85 -2.37 -2.80
CA LYS A 71 6.10 -2.68 -4.01
C LYS A 71 4.69 -2.18 -3.83
N GLN A 72 4.27 -1.24 -4.67
CA GLN A 72 2.99 -0.57 -4.52
C GLN A 72 2.16 -0.76 -5.78
N TYR A 73 1.00 -1.37 -5.62
CA TYR A 73 0.06 -1.64 -6.71
C TYR A 73 -1.24 -0.92 -6.42
N GLY A 74 -1.56 0.07 -7.23
CA GLY A 74 -2.80 0.83 -7.07
C GLY A 74 -4.04 0.02 -7.43
N GLY A 75 -3.97 -0.72 -8.52
CA GLY A 75 -5.11 -1.46 -9.02
C GLY A 75 -6.00 -0.62 -9.91
N ARG A 76 -7.29 -0.89 -9.89
CA ARG A 76 -8.26 -0.11 -10.66
C ARG A 76 -8.75 1.09 -9.87
N GLY A 77 -8.98 2.18 -10.57
CA GLY A 77 -9.44 3.42 -9.99
C GLY A 77 -8.39 4.49 -10.08
N ASN A 78 -8.72 5.68 -9.62
CA ASN A 78 -7.81 6.82 -9.66
C ASN A 78 -7.02 6.87 -8.36
N ASP A 79 -5.83 6.30 -8.37
CA ASP A 79 -5.02 6.14 -7.18
C ASP A 79 -4.00 7.25 -7.04
N VAL A 80 -3.62 7.52 -5.80
CA VAL A 80 -2.50 8.39 -5.48
C VAL A 80 -1.48 7.56 -4.72
N ILE A 81 -0.29 7.44 -5.28
CA ILE A 81 0.78 6.64 -4.69
C ILE A 81 1.94 7.56 -4.36
N ASP A 82 2.38 7.53 -3.11
CA ASP A 82 3.52 8.30 -2.64
C ASP A 82 4.65 7.34 -2.30
N SER A 83 5.66 7.32 -3.16
CA SER A 83 6.89 6.56 -2.95
C SER A 83 8.12 7.46 -2.87
N ASP A 84 7.90 8.72 -2.54
CA ASP A 84 8.96 9.72 -2.44
C ASP A 84 9.72 9.57 -1.13
N GLY A 85 10.39 8.45 -0.96
CA GLY A 85 11.12 8.14 0.27
C GLY A 85 12.62 7.95 0.11
N GLY A 86 13.16 8.17 -1.09
CA GLY A 86 14.59 8.04 -1.35
C GLY A 86 15.08 6.60 -1.50
N PHE A 87 14.23 5.62 -1.36
CA PHE A 87 14.51 4.22 -1.62
C PHE A 87 14.05 3.85 -3.03
N ARG A 88 14.54 2.73 -3.51
CA ARG A 88 14.17 2.25 -4.83
C ARG A 88 12.89 1.42 -4.74
N ASP A 89 11.78 2.04 -5.06
CA ASP A 89 10.48 1.40 -5.00
C ASP A 89 10.00 0.92 -6.37
N LEU A 90 9.09 -0.05 -6.34
CA LEU A 90 8.36 -0.47 -7.51
C LEU A 90 6.94 0.08 -7.41
N VAL A 91 6.53 0.86 -8.40
CA VAL A 91 5.20 1.49 -8.41
C VAL A 91 4.47 1.05 -9.67
N ASN A 92 3.34 0.40 -9.50
CA ASN A 92 2.45 0.08 -10.59
C ASN A 92 1.07 0.64 -10.26
N CYS A 93 0.71 1.72 -10.93
CA CYS A 93 -0.54 2.39 -10.64
C CYS A 93 -1.76 1.63 -11.14
N GLY A 94 -1.63 0.87 -12.22
CA GLY A 94 -2.74 0.10 -12.76
C GLY A 94 -3.63 0.93 -13.67
N ARG A 95 -4.90 0.55 -13.73
CA ARG A 95 -5.88 1.20 -14.61
C ARG A 95 -6.52 2.40 -13.92
N GLY A 96 -6.79 3.42 -14.69
CA GLY A 96 -7.40 4.65 -14.23
C GLY A 96 -6.45 5.82 -14.42
N ILE A 97 -6.84 6.97 -13.93
CA ILE A 97 -6.00 8.17 -13.96
C ILE A 97 -5.31 8.28 -12.62
N ASP A 98 -4.05 7.87 -12.58
CA ASP A 98 -3.30 7.74 -11.35
C ASP A 98 -2.23 8.83 -11.25
N THR A 99 -1.93 9.22 -10.03
CA THR A 99 -0.86 10.15 -9.72
C THR A 99 0.16 9.46 -8.82
N ALA A 100 1.42 9.52 -9.20
CA ALA A 100 2.50 8.95 -8.41
C ALA A 100 3.54 10.03 -8.08
N TYR A 101 3.87 10.14 -6.81
CA TYR A 101 5.00 10.92 -6.35
C TYR A 101 6.19 9.98 -6.20
N VAL A 102 7.17 10.14 -7.06
CA VAL A 102 8.27 9.19 -7.19
C VAL A 102 9.59 9.94 -7.24
N ASP A 103 10.65 9.25 -6.92
CA ASP A 103 11.99 9.78 -7.14
C ASP A 103 12.68 9.08 -8.32
N ALA A 104 13.91 9.52 -8.64
CA ALA A 104 14.60 9.04 -9.85
C ALA A 104 15.00 7.57 -9.79
N ARG A 105 14.99 6.97 -8.61
CA ARG A 105 15.38 5.56 -8.44
C ARG A 105 14.22 4.60 -8.61
N ASP A 106 13.00 5.09 -8.55
CA ASP A 106 11.82 4.25 -8.57
C ASP A 106 11.57 3.67 -9.95
N GLN A 107 11.05 2.45 -9.96
CA GLN A 107 10.52 1.82 -11.17
C GLN A 107 9.03 2.06 -11.22
N VAL A 108 8.57 2.75 -12.26
CA VAL A 108 7.19 3.23 -12.34
C VAL A 108 6.55 2.73 -13.62
N ALA A 109 5.36 2.17 -13.50
CA ALA A 109 4.57 1.71 -14.63
C ALA A 109 3.10 2.05 -14.43
N GLY A 110 2.42 2.39 -15.53
CA GLY A 110 0.98 2.60 -15.52
C GLY A 110 0.50 3.84 -14.80
N CYS A 111 1.37 4.79 -14.50
CA CYS A 111 1.00 6.03 -13.83
C CYS A 111 0.89 7.14 -14.87
N GLU A 112 -0.28 7.73 -15.02
CA GLU A 112 -0.54 8.79 -15.98
C GLU A 112 0.12 10.09 -15.58
N ARG A 113 0.20 10.36 -14.29
CA ARG A 113 0.85 11.54 -13.74
C ARG A 113 1.97 11.15 -12.81
N ARG A 114 3.15 11.64 -13.11
CA ARG A 114 4.33 11.46 -12.24
C ARG A 114 4.79 12.81 -11.76
N ARG A 115 5.14 12.87 -10.51
CA ARG A 115 5.61 14.12 -9.91
C ARG A 115 6.86 13.93 -9.07
#